data_6ca707ad45a133f0d58cc35238b6b9e5
#
_entry.id   6ca707ad45a133f0d58cc35238b6b9e5
#
_cell.length_a   1.000
_cell.length_b   1.000
_cell.length_c   1.000
_cell.angle_alpha   90.00
_cell.angle_beta   90.00
_cell.angle_gamma   90.00
#
_symmetry.space_group_name_H-M   'P 1'
#
loop_
_entity.id
_entity.type
_entity.pdbx_description
1 polymer ?
#
loop_
_entity_poly.entity_id
_entity_poly.type
_entity_poly.pdbx_seq_one_letter_code
_entity_poly.pdbx_strand_id
1 'polypeptide(L)'
;EAQFGQIGGIAWELSNGIDNRPLIPKQSVVEVSEHLDFPSPTANITTIFLAIESLLDHAYKRTVLSNRFARQVNIHSQVSRHAPWTMQVAFKDPANNKHKALFAIKSKLNTVSFPGPLEDMNLTLSGITGEVGQQESMWKDVKRDYDLQETFKQLNRRLRVTPPIYQVRELEPWSRIPERRYALVQLNTKNDNKESHDENTYGKTLITGP
;
A
#
# COMPACT_ATOMS: atom_id res chain seq x y z
N GLU A 1 -56.86 13.25 -4.57
CA GLU A 1 -56.48 13.79 -3.23
C GLU A 1 -57.54 13.50 -2.16
N ALA A 2 -58.86 13.52 -2.48
CA ALA A 2 -59.89 13.34 -1.47
C ALA A 2 -59.88 11.99 -0.74
N GLN A 3 -59.39 10.89 -1.37
CA GLN A 3 -59.35 9.55 -0.79
C GLN A 3 -57.96 9.11 -0.30
N PHE A 4 -56.88 9.63 -0.89
CA PHE A 4 -55.55 9.14 -0.65
C PHE A 4 -54.56 10.22 -0.15
N GLY A 5 -55.00 11.47 0.04
CA GLY A 5 -54.22 12.57 0.54
C GLY A 5 -52.92 12.83 -0.26
N GLN A 6 -51.85 13.20 0.40
CA GLN A 6 -50.55 13.47 -0.22
C GLN A 6 -49.96 12.24 -0.94
N ILE A 7 -50.22 11.03 -0.45
CA ILE A 7 -49.71 9.78 -1.05
C ILE A 7 -50.33 9.59 -2.43
N GLY A 8 -51.62 9.97 -2.62
CA GLY A 8 -52.29 9.92 -3.91
C GLY A 8 -51.69 10.89 -4.93
N GLY A 9 -51.28 12.09 -4.50
CA GLY A 9 -50.54 13.04 -5.34
C GLY A 9 -49.21 12.50 -5.83
N ILE A 10 -48.41 11.96 -4.92
CA ILE A 10 -47.10 11.35 -5.24
C ILE A 10 -47.26 10.16 -6.20
N ALA A 11 -48.25 9.29 -5.96
CA ALA A 11 -48.52 8.15 -6.83
C ALA A 11 -48.91 8.59 -8.24
N TRP A 12 -49.70 9.66 -8.36
CA TRP A 12 -50.09 10.24 -9.64
C TRP A 12 -48.89 10.86 -10.38
N GLU A 13 -48.03 11.62 -9.69
CA GLU A 13 -46.80 12.17 -10.27
C GLU A 13 -45.89 11.05 -10.79
N LEU A 14 -45.64 10.01 -9.97
CA LEU A 14 -44.82 8.85 -10.36
C LEU A 14 -45.44 8.10 -11.57
N SER A 15 -46.75 7.98 -11.65
CA SER A 15 -47.40 7.34 -12.79
C SER A 15 -47.25 8.13 -14.09
N ASN A 16 -47.02 9.43 -14.00
CA ASN A 16 -46.72 10.33 -15.12
C ASN A 16 -45.21 10.47 -15.38
N GLY A 17 -44.35 9.69 -14.68
CA GLY A 17 -42.91 9.75 -14.86
C GLY A 17 -42.24 10.95 -14.18
N ILE A 18 -42.95 11.66 -13.29
CA ILE A 18 -42.42 12.80 -12.55
C ILE A 18 -41.97 12.32 -11.17
N ASP A 19 -40.69 12.24 -10.96
CA ASP A 19 -40.08 11.92 -9.66
C ASP A 19 -39.14 13.06 -9.24
N ASN A 20 -39.62 13.92 -8.34
CA ASN A 20 -38.88 15.05 -7.81
C ASN A 20 -37.96 14.70 -6.63
N ARG A 21 -37.89 13.41 -6.25
CA ARG A 21 -37.01 12.98 -5.14
C ARG A 21 -35.56 13.04 -5.58
N PRO A 22 -34.67 13.58 -4.72
CA PRO A 22 -33.24 13.63 -5.02
C PRO A 22 -32.70 12.20 -5.17
N LEU A 23 -31.95 11.96 -6.24
CA LEU A 23 -31.26 10.70 -6.46
C LEU A 23 -30.11 10.60 -5.44
N ILE A 24 -30.34 9.82 -4.39
CA ILE A 24 -29.32 9.56 -3.38
C ILE A 24 -28.54 8.32 -3.83
N PRO A 25 -27.31 8.47 -4.34
CA PRO A 25 -26.52 7.32 -4.72
C PRO A 25 -26.22 6.48 -3.47
N LYS A 26 -26.61 5.21 -3.47
CA LYS A 26 -26.23 4.28 -2.43
C LYS A 26 -24.73 4.01 -2.56
N GLN A 27 -23.91 4.80 -1.86
CA GLN A 27 -22.51 4.49 -1.70
C GLN A 27 -22.42 3.28 -0.78
N SER A 28 -22.26 2.10 -1.36
CA SER A 28 -21.85 0.95 -0.59
C SER A 28 -20.36 1.16 -0.23
N VAL A 29 -20.11 1.59 1.00
CA VAL A 29 -18.76 1.59 1.54
C VAL A 29 -18.35 0.13 1.64
N VAL A 30 -17.48 -0.27 0.74
CA VAL A 30 -16.96 -1.63 0.75
C VAL A 30 -15.83 -1.66 1.78
N GLU A 31 -16.06 -2.39 2.87
CA GLU A 31 -15.10 -2.59 3.95
C GLU A 31 -14.91 -4.08 4.19
N VAL A 32 -13.73 -4.46 4.65
CA VAL A 32 -13.42 -5.81 5.10
C VAL A 32 -12.96 -5.72 6.55
N SER A 33 -13.72 -6.34 7.44
CA SER A 33 -13.44 -6.35 8.87
C SER A 33 -13.18 -7.78 9.34
N GLU A 34 -12.14 -7.93 10.16
CA GLU A 34 -11.77 -9.18 10.82
C GLU A 34 -11.58 -8.89 12.31
N HIS A 35 -11.97 -9.87 13.14
CA HIS A 35 -11.96 -9.75 14.59
C HIS A 35 -11.26 -10.94 15.22
N LEU A 36 -10.60 -10.70 16.37
CA LEU A 36 -9.91 -11.72 17.17
C LEU A 36 -9.99 -11.32 18.64
N ASP A 37 -10.41 -12.26 19.49
CA ASP A 37 -10.35 -12.15 20.94
C ASP A 37 -9.04 -12.73 21.46
N PHE A 38 -8.41 -12.05 22.43
CA PHE A 38 -7.26 -12.60 23.12
C PHE A 38 -7.73 -13.51 24.25
N PRO A 39 -7.12 -14.71 24.42
CA PRO A 39 -7.47 -15.62 25.54
C PRO A 39 -7.31 -14.96 26.93
N SER A 40 -6.42 -13.99 27.02
CA SER A 40 -6.22 -13.11 28.20
C SER A 40 -5.76 -11.75 27.73
N PRO A 41 -6.14 -10.67 28.45
CA PRO A 41 -5.68 -9.32 28.11
C PRO A 41 -4.16 -9.24 27.99
N THR A 42 -3.66 -8.70 26.89
CA THR A 42 -2.24 -8.68 26.57
C THR A 42 -1.73 -7.30 26.21
N ALA A 43 -0.53 -6.95 26.72
CA ALA A 43 0.22 -5.77 26.32
C ALA A 43 1.52 -6.17 25.56
N ASN A 44 1.69 -7.48 25.28
CA ASN A 44 2.88 -7.97 24.61
C ASN A 44 2.84 -7.59 23.12
N ILE A 45 3.77 -6.73 22.72
CA ILE A 45 3.86 -6.23 21.36
C ILE A 45 4.04 -7.33 20.30
N THR A 46 4.75 -8.40 20.64
CA THR A 46 4.94 -9.54 19.74
C THR A 46 3.63 -10.28 19.49
N THR A 47 2.84 -10.50 20.53
CA THR A 47 1.52 -11.14 20.42
C THR A 47 0.58 -10.26 19.60
N ILE A 48 0.60 -8.94 19.81
CA ILE A 48 -0.18 -7.97 19.05
C ILE A 48 0.20 -7.99 17.57
N PHE A 49 1.50 -8.07 17.24
CA PHE A 49 1.95 -8.17 15.84
C PHE A 49 1.49 -9.47 15.17
N LEU A 50 1.54 -10.59 15.87
CA LEU A 50 1.05 -11.88 15.36
C LEU A 50 -0.47 -11.84 15.10
N ALA A 51 -1.22 -11.21 16.00
CA ALA A 51 -2.67 -11.03 15.84
C ALA A 51 -2.98 -10.17 14.59
N ILE A 52 -2.30 -9.04 14.42
CA ILE A 52 -2.45 -8.18 13.24
C ILE A 52 -2.10 -8.94 11.96
N GLU A 53 -1.02 -9.72 11.96
CA GLU A 53 -0.61 -10.51 10.80
C GLU A 53 -1.66 -11.56 10.44
N SER A 54 -2.23 -12.24 11.43
CA SER A 54 -3.31 -13.22 11.24
C SER A 54 -4.58 -12.55 10.69
N LEU A 55 -5.01 -11.42 11.27
CA LEU A 55 -6.18 -10.68 10.82
C LEU A 55 -6.01 -10.18 9.37
N LEU A 56 -4.84 -9.67 9.02
CA LEU A 56 -4.53 -9.28 7.64
C LEU A 56 -4.55 -10.47 6.69
N ASP A 57 -4.05 -11.63 7.13
CA ASP A 57 -4.05 -12.84 6.31
C ASP A 57 -5.48 -13.30 5.99
N HIS A 58 -6.38 -13.23 6.97
CA HIS A 58 -7.79 -13.52 6.77
C HIS A 58 -8.47 -12.46 5.88
N ALA A 59 -8.22 -11.18 6.14
CA ALA A 59 -8.83 -10.09 5.36
C ALA A 59 -8.45 -10.16 3.87
N TYR A 60 -7.17 -10.38 3.55
CA TYR A 60 -6.71 -10.45 2.16
C TYR A 60 -7.09 -11.75 1.44
N LYS A 61 -7.54 -12.78 2.15
CA LYS A 61 -8.14 -14.00 1.57
C LYS A 61 -9.60 -13.79 1.17
N ARG A 62 -10.26 -12.72 1.64
CA ARG A 62 -11.64 -12.44 1.26
C ARG A 62 -11.74 -12.09 -0.23
N THR A 63 -12.74 -12.62 -0.90
CA THR A 63 -12.99 -12.38 -2.33
C THR A 63 -13.20 -10.90 -2.66
N VAL A 64 -13.69 -10.11 -1.68
CA VAL A 64 -13.87 -8.66 -1.80
C VAL A 64 -12.58 -7.92 -2.11
N LEU A 65 -11.43 -8.43 -1.62
CA LEU A 65 -10.10 -7.86 -1.86
C LEU A 65 -9.35 -8.51 -3.04
N SER A 66 -9.96 -9.50 -3.70
CA SER A 66 -9.37 -10.09 -4.91
C SER A 66 -9.25 -9.01 -5.99
N ASN A 67 -8.02 -8.75 -6.43
CA ASN A 67 -7.67 -7.69 -7.39
C ASN A 67 -8.12 -6.28 -6.99
N ARG A 68 -8.27 -6.02 -5.69
CA ARG A 68 -8.59 -4.70 -5.15
C ARG A 68 -7.52 -4.23 -4.17
N PHE A 69 -7.55 -2.92 -3.91
CA PHE A 69 -6.56 -2.23 -3.08
C PHE A 69 -7.26 -1.54 -1.92
N ALA A 70 -6.75 -1.72 -0.71
CA ALA A 70 -7.19 -0.95 0.44
C ALA A 70 -6.36 0.34 0.57
N ARG A 71 -7.01 1.45 0.90
CA ARG A 71 -6.35 2.75 1.11
C ARG A 71 -6.03 3.04 2.55
N GLN A 72 -6.76 2.43 3.47
CA GLN A 72 -6.54 2.62 4.90
C GLN A 72 -6.93 1.39 5.71
N VAL A 73 -6.37 1.30 6.89
CA VAL A 73 -6.73 0.32 7.90
C VAL A 73 -7.06 1.04 9.21
N ASN A 74 -8.14 0.62 9.83
CA ASN A 74 -8.51 1.01 11.18
C ASN A 74 -8.36 -0.20 12.08
N ILE A 75 -7.66 -0.03 13.21
CA ILE A 75 -7.53 -1.05 14.23
C ILE A 75 -8.20 -0.50 15.50
N HIS A 76 -9.14 -1.25 16.01
CA HIS A 76 -9.86 -0.96 17.22
C HIS A 76 -9.67 -2.11 18.20
N SER A 77 -9.53 -1.80 19.50
CA SER A 77 -9.34 -2.78 20.55
C SER A 77 -9.98 -2.31 21.85
N GLN A 78 -10.64 -3.21 22.55
CA GLN A 78 -11.05 -2.97 23.92
C GLN A 78 -9.82 -3.08 24.83
N VAL A 79 -9.72 -2.17 25.77
CA VAL A 79 -8.61 -2.10 26.71
C VAL A 79 -9.13 -2.34 28.12
N SER A 80 -8.51 -3.27 28.82
CA SER A 80 -8.94 -3.60 30.19
C SER A 80 -8.92 -2.36 31.09
N ARG A 81 -10.08 -2.03 31.67
CA ARG A 81 -10.29 -0.90 32.61
C ARG A 81 -10.00 0.51 32.04
N HIS A 82 -9.86 0.65 30.71
CA HIS A 82 -9.59 1.92 30.02
C HIS A 82 -10.56 2.14 28.87
N ALA A 83 -10.54 3.34 28.30
CA ALA A 83 -11.28 3.63 27.08
C ALA A 83 -10.74 2.77 25.90
N PRO A 84 -11.61 2.41 24.95
CA PRO A 84 -11.18 1.68 23.77
C PRO A 84 -10.03 2.38 23.04
N TRP A 85 -9.07 1.60 22.57
CA TRP A 85 -7.96 2.11 21.79
C TRP A 85 -8.25 1.99 20.30
N THR A 86 -7.88 3.02 19.55
CA THR A 86 -8.08 3.04 18.10
C THR A 86 -6.84 3.59 17.41
N MET A 87 -6.45 2.96 16.32
CA MET A 87 -5.37 3.42 15.46
C MET A 87 -5.81 3.35 14.00
N GLN A 88 -5.63 4.47 13.29
CA GLN A 88 -5.86 4.55 11.86
C GLN A 88 -4.54 4.73 11.12
N VAL A 89 -4.34 3.95 10.05
CA VAL A 89 -3.19 4.04 9.15
C VAL A 89 -3.68 4.22 7.72
N ALA A 90 -3.38 5.38 7.13
CA ALA A 90 -3.57 5.60 5.70
C ALA A 90 -2.33 5.08 4.95
N PHE A 91 -2.55 4.32 3.90
CA PHE A 91 -1.47 3.85 3.03
C PHE A 91 -1.12 4.93 2.02
N LYS A 92 0.16 5.26 1.90
CA LYS A 92 0.64 6.21 0.88
C LYS A 92 0.31 5.70 -0.53
N ASP A 93 0.60 4.42 -0.75
CA ASP A 93 0.23 3.70 -1.95
C ASP A 93 -0.79 2.62 -1.55
N PRO A 94 -1.91 2.49 -2.28
CA PRO A 94 -2.93 1.50 -1.95
C PRO A 94 -2.33 0.10 -1.80
N ALA A 95 -2.68 -0.58 -0.72
CA ALA A 95 -2.12 -1.89 -0.39
C ALA A 95 -2.93 -3.00 -1.05
N ASN A 96 -2.31 -3.77 -1.93
CA ASN A 96 -2.88 -4.93 -2.61
C ASN A 96 -2.52 -6.26 -1.95
N ASN A 97 -1.67 -6.23 -0.94
CA ASN A 97 -1.24 -7.43 -0.23
C ASN A 97 -0.95 -7.15 1.25
N LYS A 98 -0.97 -8.23 2.03
CA LYS A 98 -0.73 -8.17 3.46
C LYS A 98 0.64 -7.58 3.85
N HIS A 99 1.67 -7.81 3.06
CA HIS A 99 3.03 -7.36 3.40
C HIS A 99 3.16 -5.85 3.39
N LYS A 100 2.57 -5.18 2.38
CA LYS A 100 2.53 -3.70 2.31
C LYS A 100 1.73 -3.11 3.48
N ALA A 101 0.55 -3.67 3.75
CA ALA A 101 -0.29 -3.24 4.87
C ALA A 101 0.43 -3.46 6.22
N LEU A 102 0.99 -4.65 6.45
CA LEU A 102 1.70 -5.00 7.67
C LEU A 102 2.90 -4.08 7.93
N PHE A 103 3.66 -3.74 6.87
CA PHE A 103 4.80 -2.84 6.99
C PHE A 103 4.38 -1.44 7.46
N ALA A 104 3.31 -0.88 6.86
CA ALA A 104 2.79 0.43 7.25
C ALA A 104 2.25 0.42 8.69
N ILE A 105 1.54 -0.62 9.07
CA ILE A 105 1.00 -0.80 10.42
C ILE A 105 2.15 -0.92 11.44
N LYS A 106 3.15 -1.76 11.18
CA LYS A 106 4.34 -1.92 12.07
C LYS A 106 5.07 -0.59 12.28
N SER A 107 5.25 0.17 11.21
CA SER A 107 5.91 1.49 11.29
C SER A 107 5.13 2.46 12.21
N LYS A 108 3.81 2.48 12.13
CA LYS A 108 2.96 3.32 12.96
C LYS A 108 2.88 2.81 14.40
N LEU A 109 2.75 1.51 14.57
CA LEU A 109 2.59 0.88 15.90
C LEU A 109 3.83 1.10 16.79
N ASN A 110 5.02 1.13 16.22
CA ASN A 110 6.25 1.44 16.94
C ASN A 110 6.31 2.86 17.52
N THR A 111 5.43 3.75 17.07
CA THR A 111 5.36 5.15 17.55
C THR A 111 4.21 5.39 18.51
N VAL A 112 3.36 4.38 18.75
CA VAL A 112 2.15 4.48 19.57
C VAL A 112 2.33 3.66 20.84
N SER A 113 1.90 4.21 21.98
CA SER A 113 1.80 3.48 23.24
C SER A 113 0.38 2.99 23.49
N PHE A 114 0.24 1.81 24.07
CA PHE A 114 -1.05 1.28 24.48
C PHE A 114 -1.40 1.81 25.88
N PRO A 115 -2.66 2.21 26.10
CA PRO A 115 -3.12 2.70 27.41
C PRO A 115 -3.22 1.57 28.45
N GLY A 116 -3.22 0.31 28.01
CA GLY A 116 -3.32 -0.87 28.86
C GLY A 116 -3.34 -2.17 28.07
N PRO A 117 -3.57 -3.32 28.74
CA PRO A 117 -3.69 -4.61 28.07
C PRO A 117 -4.94 -4.64 27.17
N LEU A 118 -4.76 -5.16 25.95
CA LEU A 118 -5.81 -5.32 24.93
C LEU A 118 -6.56 -6.63 25.16
N GLU A 119 -7.89 -6.58 25.12
CA GLU A 119 -8.78 -7.75 25.31
C GLU A 119 -9.16 -8.40 23.98
N ASP A 120 -9.33 -7.60 22.95
CA ASP A 120 -9.68 -8.01 21.60
C ASP A 120 -8.89 -7.21 20.55
N MET A 121 -9.11 -7.52 19.31
CA MET A 121 -8.63 -6.71 18.21
C MET A 121 -9.59 -6.82 17.02
N ASN A 122 -10.05 -5.68 16.52
CA ASN A 122 -10.81 -5.56 15.29
C ASN A 122 -10.00 -4.77 14.27
N LEU A 123 -9.78 -5.35 13.08
CA LEU A 123 -9.05 -4.75 11.99
C LEU A 123 -10.00 -4.55 10.80
N THR A 124 -10.18 -3.31 10.38
CA THR A 124 -11.06 -2.94 9.26
C THR A 124 -10.25 -2.29 8.14
N LEU A 125 -10.22 -2.93 6.99
CA LEU A 125 -9.69 -2.37 5.74
C LEU A 125 -10.79 -1.59 5.03
N SER A 126 -10.53 -0.34 4.69
CA SER A 126 -11.49 0.55 4.05
C SER A 126 -10.86 1.34 2.89
N GLY A 127 -11.71 2.10 2.18
CA GLY A 127 -11.30 2.75 0.94
C GLY A 127 -10.90 1.72 -0.13
N ILE A 128 -11.64 0.60 -0.19
CA ILE A 128 -11.37 -0.47 -1.15
C ILE A 128 -11.75 0.02 -2.54
N THR A 129 -10.73 0.16 -3.39
CA THR A 129 -10.89 0.57 -4.79
C THR A 129 -10.56 -0.61 -5.70
N GLY A 130 -11.22 -0.66 -6.88
CA GLY A 130 -10.80 -1.54 -7.96
C GLY A 130 -9.38 -1.20 -8.43
N GLU A 131 -8.91 -1.85 -9.46
CA GLU A 131 -7.61 -1.57 -10.04
C GLU A 131 -7.48 -0.06 -10.26
N VAL A 132 -6.73 0.58 -9.39
CA VAL A 132 -6.23 1.93 -9.66
C VAL A 132 -5.31 1.70 -10.83
N GLY A 133 -5.65 2.29 -11.99
CA GLY A 133 -4.92 2.08 -13.23
C GLY A 133 -3.44 2.45 -13.13
N GLN A 134 -2.71 1.67 -12.38
CA GLN A 134 -1.30 1.46 -12.64
C GLN A 134 -1.29 0.62 -13.91
N GLN A 135 -1.03 1.27 -15.00
CA GLN A 135 -0.67 0.60 -16.22
C GLN A 135 0.45 -0.36 -15.85
N GLU A 136 0.11 -1.64 -15.68
CA GLU A 136 1.16 -2.65 -15.48
C GLU A 136 2.05 -2.54 -16.72
N SER A 137 3.28 -2.14 -16.48
CA SER A 137 4.26 -2.15 -17.54
C SER A 137 4.24 -3.55 -18.14
N MET A 138 3.94 -3.66 -19.45
CA MET A 138 4.01 -4.92 -20.19
C MET A 138 5.41 -5.55 -20.12
N TRP A 139 6.39 -4.81 -19.62
CA TRP A 139 7.78 -5.20 -19.50
C TRP A 139 8.06 -5.71 -18.09
N LYS A 140 8.29 -7.00 -17.95
CA LYS A 140 8.63 -7.67 -16.68
C LYS A 140 9.84 -7.02 -15.99
N ASP A 141 10.73 -6.42 -16.77
CA ASP A 141 11.94 -5.78 -16.27
C ASP A 141 11.66 -4.51 -15.47
N VAL A 142 10.68 -3.68 -15.88
CA VAL A 142 10.32 -2.46 -15.17
C VAL A 142 9.67 -2.76 -13.81
N LYS A 143 8.89 -3.83 -13.72
CA LYS A 143 8.31 -4.27 -12.43
C LYS A 143 9.40 -4.75 -11.47
N ARG A 144 10.40 -5.48 -12.00
CA ARG A 144 11.54 -5.95 -11.21
C ARG A 144 12.40 -4.81 -10.71
N ASP A 145 12.62 -3.78 -11.52
CA ASP A 145 13.37 -2.58 -11.12
C ASP A 145 12.62 -1.78 -10.07
N TYR A 146 11.30 -1.66 -10.17
CA TYR A 146 10.48 -0.99 -9.17
C TYR A 146 10.52 -1.72 -7.83
N ASP A 147 10.37 -3.03 -7.82
CA ASP A 147 10.41 -3.87 -6.61
C ASP A 147 11.80 -3.81 -5.95
N LEU A 148 12.86 -3.78 -6.74
CA LEU A 148 14.22 -3.57 -6.26
C LEU A 148 14.39 -2.21 -5.60
N GLN A 149 13.95 -1.12 -6.23
CA GLN A 149 14.04 0.23 -5.66
C GLN A 149 13.25 0.35 -4.35
N GLU A 150 12.09 -0.28 -4.25
CA GLU A 150 11.28 -0.31 -3.03
C GLU A 150 12.02 -1.06 -1.91
N THR A 151 12.62 -2.20 -2.24
CA THR A 151 13.43 -2.99 -1.31
C THR A 151 14.64 -2.20 -0.82
N PHE A 152 15.31 -1.45 -1.69
CA PHE A 152 16.41 -0.56 -1.32
C PHE A 152 15.98 0.57 -0.39
N LYS A 153 14.85 1.22 -0.66
CA LYS A 153 14.30 2.25 0.23
C LYS A 153 14.03 1.71 1.63
N GLN A 154 13.51 0.49 1.71
CA GLN A 154 13.27 -0.18 2.99
C GLN A 154 14.56 -0.53 3.72
N LEU A 155 15.58 -1.01 3.00
CA LEU A 155 16.89 -1.34 3.57
C LEU A 155 17.58 -0.09 4.13
N ASN A 156 17.59 1.00 3.37
CA ASN A 156 18.17 2.28 3.80
C ASN A 156 17.50 2.83 5.07
N ARG A 157 16.16 2.69 5.17
CA ARG A 157 15.44 3.11 6.38
C ARG A 157 15.80 2.28 7.61
N ARG A 158 16.07 0.97 7.44
CA ARG A 158 16.44 0.08 8.55
C ARG A 158 17.86 0.30 9.02
N LEU A 159 18.79 0.50 8.10
CA LEU A 159 20.22 0.57 8.41
C LEU A 159 20.67 1.96 8.88
N ARG A 160 19.84 3.00 8.73
CA ARG A 160 20.18 4.43 8.99
C ARG A 160 21.45 4.92 8.31
N VAL A 161 22.06 4.09 7.50
CA VAL A 161 23.26 4.34 6.70
C VAL A 161 22.93 3.87 5.28
N THR A 162 23.32 4.65 4.29
CA THR A 162 23.19 4.22 2.88
C THR A 162 24.31 3.24 2.57
N PRO A 163 24.06 1.92 2.58
CA PRO A 163 25.11 0.98 2.21
C PRO A 163 25.47 1.18 0.74
N PRO A 164 26.74 1.08 0.38
CA PRO A 164 27.13 1.13 -1.02
C PRO A 164 26.64 -0.16 -1.72
N ILE A 165 25.57 -0.04 -2.45
CA ILE A 165 24.99 -1.15 -3.20
C ILE A 165 25.31 -0.92 -4.66
N TYR A 166 25.85 -1.95 -5.31
CA TYR A 166 26.29 -1.90 -6.70
C TYR A 166 25.47 -2.85 -7.55
N GLN A 167 25.12 -2.41 -8.73
CA GLN A 167 24.58 -3.25 -9.79
C GLN A 167 25.70 -3.69 -10.71
N VAL A 168 25.74 -4.96 -11.05
CA VAL A 168 26.63 -5.47 -12.10
C VAL A 168 26.00 -5.13 -13.44
N ARG A 169 26.72 -4.37 -14.27
CA ARG A 169 26.30 -4.04 -15.63
C ARG A 169 27.29 -4.62 -16.62
N GLU A 170 26.78 -5.27 -17.66
CA GLU A 170 27.60 -5.79 -18.74
C GLU A 170 27.95 -4.63 -19.69
N LEU A 171 29.26 -4.37 -19.87
CA LEU A 171 29.78 -3.32 -20.74
C LEU A 171 30.23 -3.85 -22.09
N GLU A 172 31.06 -4.90 -22.08
CA GLU A 172 31.62 -5.51 -23.29
C GLU A 172 31.25 -7.00 -23.34
N PRO A 173 30.09 -7.36 -23.94
CA PRO A 173 29.61 -8.76 -23.95
C PRO A 173 30.56 -9.71 -24.66
N TRP A 174 31.34 -9.20 -25.62
CA TRP A 174 32.30 -9.96 -26.42
C TRP A 174 33.66 -10.17 -25.72
N SER A 175 33.96 -9.48 -24.63
CA SER A 175 35.21 -9.61 -23.93
C SER A 175 35.27 -10.94 -23.15
N ARG A 176 36.39 -11.65 -23.29
CA ARG A 176 36.68 -12.86 -22.50
C ARG A 176 37.25 -12.55 -21.14
N ILE A 177 37.60 -11.29 -20.89
CA ILE A 177 38.18 -10.82 -19.64
C ILE A 177 37.05 -10.30 -18.76
N PRO A 178 36.78 -10.91 -17.58
CA PRO A 178 35.64 -10.52 -16.73
C PRO A 178 35.67 -9.05 -16.31
N GLU A 179 36.84 -8.48 -16.05
CA GLU A 179 37.02 -7.09 -15.61
C GLU A 179 36.67 -6.07 -16.72
N ARG A 180 36.69 -6.48 -17.99
CA ARG A 180 36.22 -5.66 -19.10
C ARG A 180 34.76 -5.92 -19.43
N ARG A 181 34.29 -7.12 -19.15
CA ARG A 181 32.94 -7.53 -19.46
C ARG A 181 31.91 -6.91 -18.49
N TYR A 182 32.25 -6.77 -17.21
CA TYR A 182 31.32 -6.32 -16.19
C TYR A 182 31.85 -5.12 -15.44
N ALA A 183 30.97 -4.16 -15.11
CA ALA A 183 31.28 -3.06 -14.22
C ALA A 183 30.29 -3.03 -13.05
N LEU A 184 30.80 -2.60 -11.89
CA LEU A 184 30.01 -2.32 -10.72
C LEU A 184 29.54 -0.86 -10.77
N VAL A 185 28.26 -0.63 -10.97
CA VAL A 185 27.65 0.70 -10.98
C VAL A 185 26.91 0.92 -9.68
N GLN A 186 27.26 1.98 -8.95
CA GLN A 186 26.60 2.30 -7.70
C GLN A 186 25.13 2.69 -7.96
N LEU A 187 24.21 2.05 -7.24
CA LEU A 187 22.80 2.41 -7.28
C LEU A 187 22.56 3.67 -6.43
N ASN A 188 22.41 4.80 -7.11
CA ASN A 188 22.01 6.04 -6.48
C ASN A 188 20.48 6.06 -6.31
N THR A 189 20.01 6.16 -5.07
CA THR A 189 18.58 6.32 -4.73
C THR A 189 18.07 7.75 -4.87
N LYS A 190 18.84 8.66 -5.49
CA LYS A 190 18.35 10.00 -5.83
C LYS A 190 17.57 9.93 -7.14
N ASN A 191 16.35 10.44 -7.09
CA ASN A 191 15.47 10.64 -8.22
C ASN A 191 16.20 11.20 -9.41
N ASP A 192 16.55 10.38 -10.37
CA ASP A 192 16.79 10.82 -11.73
C ASP A 192 15.50 10.71 -12.52
N ASN A 193 14.52 11.58 -12.14
CA ASN A 193 13.52 12.06 -13.07
C ASN A 193 14.11 13.27 -13.78
N LYS A 194 15.03 13.04 -14.69
CA LYS A 194 15.27 13.91 -15.83
C LYS A 194 15.85 13.03 -16.93
N GLU A 195 14.98 12.74 -17.87
CA GLU A 195 15.34 12.37 -19.21
C GLU A 195 16.45 13.28 -19.70
N SER A 196 17.55 12.72 -20.03
CA SER A 196 18.44 13.32 -21.01
C SER A 196 18.35 12.51 -22.29
N HIS A 197 17.37 12.88 -23.10
CA HIS A 197 17.62 12.94 -24.52
C HIS A 197 18.79 13.91 -24.68
N ASP A 198 19.95 13.38 -24.88
CA ASP A 198 20.97 14.05 -25.69
C ASP A 198 21.90 12.96 -26.26
N GLU A 199 21.72 12.82 -27.55
CA GLU A 199 22.63 12.16 -28.44
C GLU A 199 24.00 12.85 -28.43
N ASN A 200 25.02 12.04 -28.61
CA ASN A 200 26.29 12.37 -29.25
C ASN A 200 27.17 13.43 -28.56
N THR A 201 28.13 12.96 -27.79
CA THR A 201 29.45 13.57 -27.88
C THR A 201 30.53 12.51 -27.65
N TYR A 202 30.98 11.85 -28.68
CA TYR A 202 32.27 11.21 -28.68
C TYR A 202 33.36 12.31 -28.69
N GLY A 203 33.76 12.70 -27.51
CA GLY A 203 34.90 13.57 -27.28
C GLY A 203 36.18 12.78 -27.28
N LYS A 204 36.93 12.93 -28.36
CA LYS A 204 38.34 12.53 -28.48
C LYS A 204 39.16 13.08 -27.32
N THR A 205 39.77 12.24 -26.52
CA THR A 205 40.92 12.63 -25.73
C THR A 205 42.15 12.02 -26.41
N LEU A 206 42.85 12.85 -27.12
CA LEU A 206 44.21 12.57 -27.62
C LEU A 206 45.15 12.47 -26.44
N ILE A 207 45.78 11.32 -26.29
CA ILE A 207 46.95 11.15 -25.44
C ILE A 207 48.16 11.60 -26.24
N THR A 208 48.72 12.75 -25.91
CA THR A 208 50.07 13.13 -26.26
C THR A 208 50.96 12.72 -25.10
N GLY A 209 51.84 11.75 -25.31
CA GLY A 209 52.99 11.48 -24.45
C GLY A 209 54.26 11.89 -25.17
N PRO A 210 55.36 12.08 -24.45
CA PRO A 210 56.66 11.93 -25.02
C PRO A 210 57.13 10.48 -24.85
#